data_0fb5213261f9f7df8a151b764adea8e3
#
_entry.id   0fb5213261f9f7df8a151b764adea8e3
#
_cell.length_a   1.000
_cell.length_b   1.000
_cell.length_c   1.000
_cell.angle_alpha   90.00
_cell.angle_beta   90.00
_cell.angle_gamma   90.00
#
_symmetry.space_group_name_H-M   'P 1'
#
loop_
_entity.id
_entity.type
_entity.pdbx_description
1 polymer ?
#
loop_
_entity_poly.entity_id
_entity_poly.type
_entity_poly.pdbx_seq_one_letter_code
_entity_poly.pdbx_strand_id
1 'polypeptide(L)'
;MSTKRRSYESGHKPKCLVVVDDTAECDRAVYYAARWAVRVGGGVVMLRVIEADQRNQEWRGVADIMRAEAHEEANAALDRASGRANGLAAITPERVIREGNPTQQILDVIEKDVDISALVLAASTGAE
;
A
#
# COMPACT_ATOMS: atom_id res chain seq x y z
N MET A 1 -13.49 -11.03 -13.48
CA MET A 1 -12.76 -10.75 -14.72
C MET A 1 -11.83 -9.58 -14.51
N SER A 2 -10.57 -9.71 -14.87
CA SER A 2 -9.62 -8.64 -14.62
C SER A 2 -9.70 -7.56 -15.68
N THR A 3 -9.56 -6.31 -15.22
CA THR A 3 -9.47 -5.17 -16.11
C THR A 3 -8.10 -5.20 -16.80
N LYS A 4 -8.08 -4.89 -18.07
CA LYS A 4 -6.85 -4.84 -18.83
C LYS A 4 -5.94 -3.73 -18.30
N ARG A 5 -4.66 -4.05 -18.10
CA ARG A 5 -3.68 -3.05 -17.68
C ARG A 5 -3.40 -2.06 -18.80
N ARG A 6 -3.27 -0.79 -18.44
CA ARG A 6 -3.04 0.28 -19.39
C ARG A 6 -1.79 1.11 -19.10
N SER A 7 -0.95 0.62 -18.20
CA SER A 7 0.20 1.36 -17.67
C SER A 7 1.19 1.82 -18.74
N TYR A 8 1.28 1.12 -19.84
CA TYR A 8 2.24 1.46 -20.91
C TYR A 8 1.57 2.09 -22.13
N GLU A 9 0.29 2.41 -22.04
CA GLU A 9 -0.39 3.11 -23.12
C GLU A 9 -0.11 4.61 -23.07
N SER A 10 -0.26 5.28 -24.20
CA SER A 10 -0.04 6.72 -24.29
C SER A 10 -0.92 7.46 -23.30
N GLY A 11 -0.33 8.39 -22.56
CA GLY A 11 -1.04 9.14 -21.52
C GLY A 11 -1.10 8.44 -20.17
N HIS A 12 -0.57 7.22 -20.08
CA HIS A 12 -0.52 6.44 -18.84
C HIS A 12 0.93 6.25 -18.38
N LYS A 13 1.12 6.06 -17.08
CA LYS A 13 2.43 5.76 -16.52
C LYS A 13 2.32 4.50 -15.66
N PRO A 14 3.28 3.59 -15.72
CA PRO A 14 3.22 2.41 -14.87
C PRO A 14 3.34 2.77 -13.40
N LYS A 15 2.62 2.05 -12.55
CA LYS A 15 2.67 2.24 -11.12
C LYS A 15 3.02 0.93 -10.43
N CYS A 16 3.76 1.05 -9.34
CA CYS A 16 4.06 -0.07 -8.47
C CYS A 16 3.21 0.07 -7.22
N LEU A 17 2.46 -0.98 -6.89
CA LEU A 17 1.70 -1.04 -5.64
C LEU A 17 2.59 -1.68 -4.58
N VAL A 18 2.83 -0.97 -3.49
CA VAL A 18 3.55 -1.52 -2.35
C VAL A 18 2.62 -1.52 -1.14
N VAL A 19 2.56 -2.67 -0.46
CA VAL A 19 1.75 -2.80 0.76
C VAL A 19 2.62 -2.42 1.95
N VAL A 20 2.17 -1.42 2.69
CA VAL A 20 2.90 -0.90 3.85
C VAL A 20 2.40 -1.61 5.10
N ASP A 21 3.28 -2.34 5.76
CA ASP A 21 2.96 -3.05 7.00
C ASP A 21 3.92 -2.61 8.12
N ASP A 22 3.87 -3.29 9.25
CA ASP A 22 4.67 -2.93 10.41
C ASP A 22 5.98 -3.71 10.52
N THR A 23 6.33 -4.46 9.47
CA THR A 23 7.55 -5.27 9.51
C THR A 23 8.77 -4.46 9.15
N ALA A 24 9.93 -4.91 9.61
CA ALA A 24 11.19 -4.30 9.23
C ALA A 24 11.46 -4.41 7.73
N GLU A 25 10.95 -5.47 7.13
CA GLU A 25 11.12 -5.72 5.69
C GLU A 25 10.37 -4.72 4.83
N CYS A 26 9.41 -4.00 5.41
CA CYS A 26 8.67 -2.97 4.69
C CYS A 26 9.58 -1.88 4.13
N ASP A 27 10.63 -1.53 4.84
CA ASP A 27 11.60 -0.54 4.36
C ASP A 27 12.25 -0.97 3.05
N ARG A 28 12.56 -2.26 2.93
CA ARG A 28 13.13 -2.81 1.69
C ARG A 28 12.11 -2.78 0.56
N ALA A 29 10.85 -3.09 0.87
CA ALA A 29 9.78 -3.06 -0.11
C ALA A 29 9.60 -1.63 -0.66
N VAL A 30 9.59 -0.64 0.22
CA VAL A 30 9.49 0.77 -0.17
C VAL A 30 10.68 1.20 -1.01
N TYR A 31 11.89 0.81 -0.60
CA TYR A 31 13.11 1.10 -1.34
C TYR A 31 13.04 0.51 -2.75
N TYR A 32 12.65 -0.74 -2.86
CA TYR A 32 12.53 -1.41 -4.15
C TYR A 32 11.50 -0.71 -5.04
N ALA A 33 10.34 -0.40 -4.48
CA ALA A 33 9.26 0.26 -5.23
C ALA A 33 9.70 1.64 -5.74
N ALA A 34 10.38 2.42 -4.90
CA ALA A 34 10.86 3.73 -5.29
C ALA A 34 11.90 3.64 -6.42
N ARG A 35 12.83 2.70 -6.31
CA ARG A 35 13.85 2.48 -7.34
C ARG A 35 13.22 2.01 -8.65
N TRP A 36 12.27 1.11 -8.55
CA TRP A 36 11.54 0.63 -9.72
C TRP A 36 10.86 1.79 -10.44
N ALA A 37 10.15 2.64 -9.68
CA ALA A 37 9.42 3.77 -10.26
C ALA A 37 10.36 4.73 -11.01
N VAL A 38 11.53 5.02 -10.43
CA VAL A 38 12.52 5.86 -11.10
C VAL A 38 12.98 5.21 -12.41
N ARG A 39 13.25 3.90 -12.36
CA ARG A 39 13.78 3.19 -13.52
C ARG A 39 12.80 3.17 -14.70
N VAL A 40 11.52 3.05 -14.42
CA VAL A 40 10.51 2.96 -15.48
C VAL A 40 9.83 4.29 -15.76
N GLY A 41 10.17 5.34 -15.04
CA GLY A 41 9.51 6.63 -15.20
C GLY A 41 8.07 6.62 -14.71
N GLY A 42 7.79 5.83 -13.70
CA GLY A 42 6.44 5.62 -13.18
C GLY A 42 6.23 6.18 -11.78
N GLY A 43 5.21 5.65 -11.10
CA GLY A 43 4.84 6.09 -9.77
C GLY A 43 4.72 4.93 -8.79
N VAL A 44 4.44 5.29 -7.55
CA VAL A 44 4.24 4.33 -6.46
C VAL A 44 2.89 4.59 -5.81
N VAL A 45 2.14 3.52 -5.57
CA VAL A 45 0.92 3.56 -4.76
C VAL A 45 1.22 2.80 -3.48
N MET A 46 1.04 3.44 -2.34
CA MET A 46 1.24 2.82 -1.04
C MET A 46 -0.11 2.46 -0.45
N LEU A 47 -0.29 1.20 -0.14
CA LEU A 47 -1.53 0.68 0.43
C LEU A 47 -1.30 0.20 1.85
N ARG A 48 -2.13 0.68 2.76
CA ARG A 48 -2.20 0.16 4.12
C ARG A 48 -3.58 -0.46 4.30
N VAL A 49 -3.63 -1.73 4.67
CA VAL A 49 -4.89 -2.41 4.94
C VAL A 49 -5.07 -2.55 6.44
N ILE A 50 -6.21 -2.07 6.93
CA ILE A 50 -6.62 -2.24 8.31
C ILE A 50 -7.54 -3.44 8.35
N GLU A 51 -7.11 -4.50 9.05
CA GLU A 51 -7.92 -5.69 9.16
C GLU A 51 -9.05 -5.46 10.15
N ALA A 52 -10.26 -5.81 9.74
CA ALA A 52 -11.42 -5.68 10.59
C ALA A 52 -11.36 -6.74 11.69
N ASP A 53 -11.50 -6.28 12.92
CA ASP A 53 -11.58 -7.20 14.06
C ASP A 53 -13.05 -7.45 14.39
N GLN A 54 -13.53 -8.59 13.99
CA GLN A 54 -14.95 -8.96 14.20
C GLN A 54 -15.30 -9.11 15.68
N ARG A 55 -14.34 -9.29 16.55
CA ARG A 55 -14.58 -9.44 17.98
C ARG A 55 -15.17 -8.20 18.61
N ASN A 56 -14.96 -7.04 18.00
CA ASN A 56 -15.37 -5.77 18.57
C ASN A 56 -16.70 -5.24 18.02
N GLN A 57 -17.40 -6.05 17.23
CA GLN A 57 -18.66 -5.59 16.64
C GLN A 57 -19.74 -5.31 17.68
N GLU A 58 -19.69 -5.98 18.81
CA GLU A 58 -20.69 -5.80 19.89
C GLU A 58 -20.48 -4.52 20.69
N TRP A 59 -19.32 -3.91 20.59
CA TRP A 59 -18.94 -2.73 21.38
C TRP A 59 -18.72 -1.54 20.46
N ARG A 60 -19.82 -0.99 19.94
CA ARG A 60 -19.74 0.03 18.90
C ARG A 60 -18.87 1.23 19.29
N GLY A 61 -19.01 1.73 20.51
CA GLY A 61 -18.21 2.87 20.94
C GLY A 61 -16.72 2.56 20.98
N VAL A 62 -16.38 1.38 21.51
CA VAL A 62 -14.98 0.94 21.56
C VAL A 62 -14.46 0.67 20.16
N ALA A 63 -15.30 0.05 19.30
CA ALA A 63 -14.91 -0.24 17.92
C ALA A 63 -14.62 1.05 17.16
N ASP A 64 -15.42 2.10 17.36
CA ASP A 64 -15.19 3.38 16.69
C ASP A 64 -13.90 4.03 17.14
N ILE A 65 -13.58 3.97 18.43
CA ILE A 65 -12.30 4.49 18.95
C ILE A 65 -11.13 3.71 18.38
N MET A 66 -11.22 2.38 18.40
CA MET A 66 -10.16 1.52 17.86
C MET A 66 -9.96 1.74 16.37
N ARG A 67 -11.05 1.96 15.65
CA ARG A 67 -10.99 2.24 14.22
C ARG A 67 -10.28 3.57 13.95
N ALA A 68 -10.59 4.60 14.74
CA ALA A 68 -9.94 5.89 14.61
C ALA A 68 -8.44 5.77 14.90
N GLU A 69 -8.08 5.02 15.95
CA GLU A 69 -6.68 4.78 16.27
C GLU A 69 -5.96 4.01 15.17
N ALA A 70 -6.64 3.01 14.57
CA ALA A 70 -6.08 2.24 13.47
C ALA A 70 -5.83 3.12 12.25
N HIS A 71 -6.74 4.05 11.97
CA HIS A 71 -6.54 5.01 10.89
C HIS A 71 -5.39 5.96 11.17
N GLU A 72 -5.22 6.43 12.41
CA GLU A 72 -4.08 7.24 12.78
C GLU A 72 -2.77 6.50 12.60
N GLU A 73 -2.73 5.25 13.03
CA GLU A 73 -1.58 4.39 12.85
C GLU A 73 -1.27 4.16 11.38
N ALA A 74 -2.31 3.93 10.58
CA ALA A 74 -2.14 3.73 9.14
C ALA A 74 -1.57 4.97 8.49
N ASN A 75 -2.08 6.15 8.84
CA ASN A 75 -1.56 7.41 8.31
C ASN A 75 -0.11 7.64 8.74
N ALA A 76 0.23 7.32 9.99
CA ALA A 76 1.59 7.47 10.47
C ALA A 76 2.55 6.54 9.73
N ALA A 77 2.13 5.30 9.48
CA ALA A 77 2.93 4.34 8.73
C ALA A 77 3.15 4.82 7.30
N LEU A 78 2.10 5.33 6.66
CA LEU A 78 2.19 5.86 5.32
C LEU A 78 3.05 7.13 5.26
N ASP A 79 2.98 7.99 6.28
CA ASP A 79 3.84 9.16 6.37
C ASP A 79 5.31 8.76 6.40
N ARG A 80 5.66 7.77 7.21
CA ARG A 80 7.04 7.29 7.30
C ARG A 80 7.52 6.69 5.98
N ALA A 81 6.68 5.85 5.37
CA ALA A 81 7.03 5.21 4.12
C ALA A 81 7.14 6.22 2.98
N SER A 82 6.22 7.17 2.93
CA SER A 82 6.22 8.24 1.92
C SER A 82 7.45 9.13 2.05
N GLY A 83 7.80 9.49 3.29
CA GLY A 83 9.01 10.28 3.55
C GLY A 83 10.26 9.54 3.12
N ARG A 84 10.31 8.24 3.37
CA ARG A 84 11.43 7.41 2.95
C ARG A 84 11.55 7.34 1.42
N ALA A 85 10.44 7.12 0.73
CA ALA A 85 10.44 7.07 -0.73
C ALA A 85 10.87 8.41 -1.33
N ASN A 86 10.36 9.50 -0.77
CA ASN A 86 10.71 10.84 -1.23
C ASN A 86 12.21 11.12 -1.02
N GLY A 87 12.76 10.74 0.12
CA GLY A 87 14.17 10.92 0.41
C GLY A 87 15.09 10.07 -0.48
N LEU A 88 14.64 8.89 -0.87
CA LEU A 88 15.45 7.97 -1.68
C LEU A 88 15.42 8.31 -3.16
N ALA A 89 14.29 8.77 -3.67
CA ALA A 89 14.08 8.86 -5.11
C ALA A 89 13.27 10.09 -5.55
N ALA A 90 13.02 11.03 -4.65
CA ALA A 90 12.23 12.22 -4.92
C ALA A 90 10.85 11.87 -5.50
N ILE A 91 10.24 10.81 -5.00
CA ILE A 91 8.93 10.34 -5.43
C ILE A 91 7.90 10.70 -4.37
N THR A 92 6.74 11.20 -4.82
CA THR A 92 5.60 11.43 -3.93
C THR A 92 4.57 10.35 -4.21
N PRO A 93 4.49 9.32 -3.35
CA PRO A 93 3.58 8.21 -3.60
C PRO A 93 2.11 8.59 -3.40
N GLU A 94 1.24 7.91 -4.13
CA GLU A 94 -0.18 7.93 -3.82
C GLU A 94 -0.41 7.08 -2.57
N ARG A 95 -1.37 7.46 -1.76
CA ARG A 95 -1.62 6.80 -0.47
C ARG A 95 -3.04 6.29 -0.44
N VAL A 96 -3.20 5.02 -0.12
CA VAL A 96 -4.52 4.37 -0.05
C VAL A 96 -4.63 3.63 1.26
N ILE A 97 -5.74 3.85 1.97
CA ILE A 97 -6.07 3.10 3.18
C ILE A 97 -7.35 2.32 2.89
N ARG A 98 -7.33 1.03 3.17
CA ARG A 98 -8.49 0.16 3.00
C ARG A 98 -8.74 -0.62 4.27
N GLU A 99 -9.99 -1.00 4.51
CA GLU A 99 -10.37 -1.85 5.64
C GLU A 99 -10.93 -3.15 5.12
N GLY A 100 -10.54 -4.26 5.71
CA GLY A 100 -11.06 -5.56 5.37
C GLY A 100 -10.00 -6.63 5.24
N ASN A 101 -10.26 -7.61 4.40
CA ASN A 101 -9.34 -8.70 4.15
C ASN A 101 -8.19 -8.20 3.26
N PRO A 102 -6.93 -8.37 3.68
CA PRO A 102 -5.81 -7.81 2.91
C PRO A 102 -5.76 -8.27 1.46
N THR A 103 -5.93 -9.56 1.22
CA THR A 103 -5.86 -10.10 -0.15
C THR A 103 -6.94 -9.48 -1.03
N GLN A 104 -8.17 -9.40 -0.52
CA GLN A 104 -9.27 -8.84 -1.30
C GLN A 104 -9.06 -7.35 -1.57
N GLN A 105 -8.55 -6.61 -0.59
CA GLN A 105 -8.31 -5.18 -0.76
C GLN A 105 -7.18 -4.91 -1.74
N ILE A 106 -6.13 -5.70 -1.71
CA ILE A 106 -5.04 -5.58 -2.67
C ILE A 106 -5.57 -5.81 -4.09
N LEU A 107 -6.34 -6.87 -4.29
CA LEU A 107 -6.90 -7.19 -5.60
C LEU A 107 -7.86 -6.10 -6.08
N ASP A 108 -8.65 -5.53 -5.16
CA ASP A 108 -9.58 -4.46 -5.51
C ASP A 108 -8.84 -3.20 -5.97
N VAL A 109 -7.78 -2.83 -5.28
CA VAL A 109 -6.98 -1.67 -5.66
C VAL A 109 -6.35 -1.87 -7.04
N ILE A 110 -5.81 -3.06 -7.29
CA ILE A 110 -5.24 -3.39 -8.59
C ILE A 110 -6.29 -3.33 -9.69
N GLU A 111 -7.48 -3.86 -9.43
CA GLU A 111 -8.55 -3.86 -10.42
C GLU A 111 -9.02 -2.45 -10.77
N LYS A 112 -9.06 -1.56 -9.78
CA LYS A 112 -9.55 -0.20 -9.97
C LYS A 112 -8.53 0.77 -10.55
N ASP A 113 -7.24 0.46 -10.43
CA ASP A 113 -6.20 1.32 -11.00
C ASP A 113 -5.48 0.54 -12.11
N VAL A 114 -5.88 0.80 -13.34
CA VAL A 114 -5.39 0.07 -14.51
C VAL A 114 -3.91 0.33 -14.81
N ASP A 115 -3.30 1.31 -14.15
CA ASP A 115 -1.89 1.64 -14.35
C ASP A 115 -0.96 0.85 -13.45
N ILE A 116 -1.49 0.15 -12.45
CA ILE A 116 -0.66 -0.70 -11.59
C ILE A 116 -0.18 -1.90 -12.41
N SER A 117 1.13 -2.01 -12.56
CA SER A 117 1.75 -3.08 -13.34
C SER A 117 2.72 -3.93 -12.53
N ALA A 118 2.98 -3.57 -11.26
CA ALA A 118 3.86 -4.32 -10.38
C ALA A 118 3.31 -4.28 -8.97
N LEU A 119 3.52 -5.36 -8.23
CA LEU A 119 3.12 -5.47 -6.83
C LEU A 119 4.35 -5.86 -6.01
N VAL A 120 4.63 -5.08 -4.97
CA VAL A 120 5.73 -5.36 -4.06
C VAL A 120 5.18 -5.62 -2.67
N LEU A 121 5.51 -6.77 -2.13
CA LEU A 121 5.11 -7.16 -0.78
C LEU A 121 6.36 -7.35 0.07
N ALA A 122 6.30 -6.88 1.30
CA ALA A 122 7.34 -7.17 2.27
C ALA A 122 7.20 -8.64 2.68
N ALA A 123 8.29 -9.37 2.60
CA ALA A 123 8.30 -10.76 2.98
C ALA A 123 9.20 -10.95 4.18
N SER A 124 8.65 -11.50 5.24
CA SER A 124 9.44 -11.82 6.41
C SER A 124 10.35 -12.99 6.08
N THR A 125 11.64 -12.81 6.30
CA THR A 125 12.60 -13.90 6.21
C THR A 125 12.91 -14.48 7.56
N GLY A 126 12.21 -13.97 8.56
CA GLY A 126 12.46 -14.39 9.92
C GLY A 126 12.32 -15.89 10.07
N ALA A 127 13.24 -16.46 10.79
CA ALA A 127 13.13 -17.87 11.07
C ALA A 127 11.90 -18.08 11.94
N GLU A 128 11.08 -18.85 11.45
CA GLU A 128 9.92 -19.24 12.18
C GLU A 128 10.32 -20.31 13.18
#